data_21555796c40dc1dc53f10f499dbedbbf
#
_entry.id   21555796c40dc1dc53f10f499dbedbbf
#
_cell.length_a   1.000
_cell.length_b   1.000
_cell.length_c   1.000
_cell.angle_alpha   90.00
_cell.angle_beta   90.00
_cell.angle_gamma   90.00
#
_symmetry.space_group_name_H-M   'P 1'
#
loop_
_entity.id
_entity.type
_entity.pdbx_description
1 polymer ?
#
loop_
_entity_poly.entity_id
_entity_poly.type
_entity_poly.pdbx_seq_one_letter_code
_entity_poly.pdbx_strand_id
1 'polypeptide(L)'
;MGFLDGLLGGVVGAEMITAVNSLIQQHGGVQGLVAQFEQQGLGGVARSWISNGPNQSISPEQVHQVFGSGMIAQLAAKMGLTPQELAQKLAQALPPAIDKLTPGGAIPAKSA
;
A
#
# COMPACT_ATOMS: atom_id res chain seq x y z
N MET A 1 18.46 -13.11 1.72
CA MET A 1 18.92 -12.84 2.32
C MET A 1 18.64 -12.01 3.34
N GLY A 2 18.66 -12.44 4.31
CA GLY A 2 18.09 -11.92 5.46
C GLY A 2 18.53 -10.57 5.81
N PHE A 3 19.73 -10.25 5.52
CA PHE A 3 20.14 -9.02 6.04
C PHE A 3 19.55 -7.87 5.26
N LEU A 4 19.38 -8.04 4.01
CA LEU A 4 18.72 -7.03 3.25
C LEU A 4 17.31 -6.89 3.65
N ASP A 5 16.69 -8.00 3.94
CA ASP A 5 15.32 -7.96 4.40
C ASP A 5 15.23 -7.13 5.63
N GLY A 6 16.15 -7.31 6.53
CA GLY A 6 16.16 -6.54 7.72
C GLY A 6 16.32 -5.08 7.45
N LEU A 7 17.14 -4.77 6.46
CA LEU A 7 17.36 -3.44 6.16
C LEU A 7 16.17 -2.79 5.63
N LEU A 8 15.50 -3.43 4.78
CA LEU A 8 14.30 -2.90 4.26
C LEU A 8 13.21 -3.09 5.22
N GLY A 9 13.60 -3.48 6.42
CA GLY A 9 12.62 -3.68 7.37
C GLY A 9 12.06 -5.03 7.28
N GLY A 10 12.67 -5.88 6.62
CA GLY A 10 12.16 -7.17 6.50
C GLY A 10 10.71 -7.16 6.19
N VAL A 11 10.19 -6.01 6.13
CA VAL A 11 8.81 -5.84 6.00
C VAL A 11 8.49 -5.51 4.60
N VAL A 12 9.25 -4.63 4.03
CA VAL A 12 8.99 -4.13 2.71
C VAL A 12 10.11 -4.57 1.82
N GLY A 13 10.01 -5.70 1.22
CA GLY A 13 10.98 -6.15 0.25
C GLY A 13 10.65 -5.62 -1.11
N ALA A 14 11.54 -5.90 -2.07
CA ALA A 14 11.33 -5.44 -3.43
C ALA A 14 10.03 -5.94 -4.02
N GLU A 15 9.64 -7.16 -3.67
CA GLU A 15 8.38 -7.72 -4.14
C GLU A 15 7.20 -6.92 -3.65
N MET A 16 7.26 -6.45 -2.42
CA MET A 16 6.16 -5.67 -1.87
C MET A 16 6.10 -4.30 -2.49
N ILE A 17 7.23 -3.72 -2.81
CA ILE A 17 7.25 -2.45 -3.51
C ILE A 17 6.58 -2.61 -4.88
N THR A 18 6.90 -3.69 -5.58
CA THR A 18 6.28 -3.97 -6.85
C THR A 18 4.76 -4.16 -6.70
N ALA A 19 4.35 -4.87 -5.66
CA ALA A 19 2.93 -5.09 -5.41
C ALA A 19 2.21 -3.78 -5.13
N VAL A 20 2.80 -2.92 -4.32
CA VAL A 20 2.19 -1.63 -4.01
C VAL A 20 2.10 -0.79 -5.27
N ASN A 21 3.16 -0.74 -6.07
CA ASN A 21 3.12 0.03 -7.30
C ASN A 21 2.05 -0.49 -8.25
N SER A 22 1.90 -1.80 -8.33
CA SER A 22 0.86 -2.39 -9.17
C SER A 22 -0.52 -1.96 -8.70
N LEU A 23 -0.76 -1.99 -7.40
CA LEU A 23 -2.05 -1.56 -6.86
C LEU A 23 -2.30 -0.08 -7.14
N ILE A 24 -1.28 0.73 -7.00
CA ILE A 24 -1.42 2.15 -7.27
C ILE A 24 -1.78 2.38 -8.73
N GLN A 25 -1.10 1.70 -9.63
CA GLN A 25 -1.37 1.88 -11.05
C GLN A 25 -2.76 1.38 -11.42
N GLN A 26 -3.19 0.29 -10.84
CA GLN A 26 -4.51 -0.25 -11.11
C GLN A 26 -5.62 0.68 -10.66
N HIS A 27 -5.34 1.51 -9.69
CA HIS A 27 -6.33 2.46 -9.17
C HIS A 27 -6.19 3.86 -9.76
N GLY A 28 -5.32 4.03 -10.75
CA GLY A 28 -5.20 5.34 -11.39
C GLY A 28 -4.22 6.27 -10.71
N GLY A 29 -3.20 5.73 -10.07
CA GLY A 29 -2.20 6.53 -9.40
C GLY A 29 -2.54 6.74 -7.94
N VAL A 30 -1.74 7.53 -7.26
CA VAL A 30 -1.96 7.76 -5.83
C VAL A 30 -3.32 8.39 -5.56
N GLN A 31 -3.73 9.30 -6.43
CA GLN A 31 -5.06 9.91 -6.26
C GLN A 31 -6.17 8.88 -6.34
N GLY A 32 -6.07 7.97 -7.29
CA GLY A 32 -7.07 6.91 -7.42
C GLY A 32 -7.09 5.98 -6.24
N LEU A 33 -5.92 5.70 -5.69
CA LEU A 33 -5.83 4.86 -4.51
C LEU A 33 -6.48 5.55 -3.32
N VAL A 34 -6.22 6.83 -3.14
CA VAL A 34 -6.83 7.60 -2.05
C VAL A 34 -8.35 7.61 -2.20
N ALA A 35 -8.83 7.77 -3.43
CA ALA A 35 -10.27 7.74 -3.67
C ALA A 35 -10.88 6.40 -3.28
N GLN A 36 -10.16 5.32 -3.54
CA GLN A 36 -10.64 4.00 -3.15
C GLN A 36 -10.73 3.88 -1.63
N PHE A 37 -9.75 4.41 -0.93
CA PHE A 37 -9.81 4.44 0.53
C PHE A 37 -10.98 5.28 1.02
N GLU A 38 -11.22 6.40 0.36
CA GLU A 38 -12.34 7.27 0.75
C GLU A 38 -13.67 6.57 0.59
N GLN A 39 -13.82 5.80 -0.47
CA GLN A 39 -15.05 5.06 -0.70
C GLN A 39 -15.31 4.04 0.41
N GLN A 40 -14.28 3.59 1.06
CA GLN A 40 -14.40 2.62 2.14
C GLN A 40 -14.39 3.28 3.51
N GLY A 41 -14.47 4.60 3.57
CA GLY A 41 -14.46 5.29 4.84
C GLY A 41 -13.10 5.42 5.47
N LEU A 42 -12.06 5.18 4.72
CA LEU A 42 -10.69 5.21 5.22
C LEU A 42 -9.85 6.33 4.60
N GLY A 43 -10.52 7.34 4.08
CA GLY A 43 -9.82 8.44 3.43
C GLY A 43 -8.87 9.17 4.36
N GLY A 44 -9.23 9.33 5.63
CA GLY A 44 -8.34 9.98 6.58
C GLY A 44 -7.05 9.22 6.80
N VAL A 45 -7.13 7.89 6.78
CA VAL A 45 -5.95 7.06 6.94
C VAL A 45 -5.01 7.28 5.75
N ALA A 46 -5.55 7.19 4.55
CA ALA A 46 -4.74 7.37 3.35
C ALA A 46 -4.12 8.77 3.30
N ARG A 47 -4.90 9.77 3.67
CA ARG A 47 -4.39 11.14 3.66
C ARG A 47 -3.28 11.34 4.68
N SER A 48 -3.30 10.59 5.78
CA SER A 48 -2.22 10.70 6.74
C SER A 48 -0.88 10.28 6.15
N TRP A 49 -0.91 9.38 5.17
CA TRP A 49 0.32 8.92 4.53
C TRP A 49 0.86 9.95 3.55
N ILE A 50 0.01 10.83 3.08
CA ILE A 50 0.43 11.88 2.14
C ILE A 50 0.94 13.09 2.90
N SER A 51 0.37 13.37 4.05
CA SER A 51 0.74 14.56 4.79
C SER A 51 2.14 14.42 5.40
N ASN A 52 2.65 15.51 5.92
CA ASN A 52 3.96 15.51 6.55
C ASN A 52 3.93 14.99 7.97
N GLY A 53 2.77 14.65 8.48
CA GLY A 53 2.64 14.15 9.84
C GLY A 53 2.86 12.65 9.91
N PRO A 54 2.63 12.08 11.09
CA PRO A 54 2.80 10.64 11.25
C PRO A 54 1.79 9.87 10.43
N ASN A 55 2.20 8.73 9.91
CA ASN A 55 1.32 7.86 9.15
C ASN A 55 0.46 7.06 10.09
N GLN A 56 -0.82 7.03 9.85
CA GLN A 56 -1.71 6.15 10.61
C GLN A 56 -1.51 4.72 10.15
N SER A 57 -1.67 3.79 11.07
CA SER A 57 -1.54 2.38 10.69
C SER A 57 -2.83 1.89 10.05
N ILE A 58 -2.69 0.79 9.32
CA ILE A 58 -3.84 0.14 8.69
C ILE A 58 -3.74 -1.34 9.03
N SER A 59 -4.88 -1.97 9.21
CA SER A 59 -4.90 -3.39 9.55
C SER A 59 -5.03 -4.25 8.31
N PRO A 60 -4.69 -5.53 8.39
CA PRO A 60 -4.92 -6.44 7.26
C PRO A 60 -6.38 -6.51 6.86
N GLU A 61 -7.28 -6.44 7.83
CA GLU A 61 -8.72 -6.45 7.53
C GLU A 61 -9.10 -5.24 6.71
N GLN A 62 -8.52 -4.10 7.02
CA GLN A 62 -8.79 -2.89 6.25
C GLN A 62 -8.22 -2.98 4.85
N VAL A 63 -7.09 -3.65 4.70
CA VAL A 63 -6.54 -3.89 3.37
C VAL A 63 -7.53 -4.70 2.54
N HIS A 64 -8.08 -5.76 3.11
CA HIS A 64 -9.09 -6.53 2.41
C HIS A 64 -10.32 -5.70 2.08
N GLN A 65 -10.70 -4.83 3.00
CA GLN A 65 -11.88 -3.98 2.80
C GLN A 65 -11.68 -3.03 1.63
N VAL A 66 -10.51 -2.44 1.52
CA VAL A 66 -10.24 -1.45 0.49
C VAL A 66 -10.08 -2.10 -0.88
N PHE A 67 -9.30 -3.16 -0.96
CA PHE A 67 -8.96 -3.74 -2.26
C PHE A 67 -9.83 -4.91 -2.66
N GLY A 68 -10.52 -5.51 -1.71
CA GLY A 68 -11.37 -6.66 -2.00
C GLY A 68 -10.61 -7.96 -1.91
N SER A 69 -11.30 -8.98 -1.40
CA SER A 69 -10.67 -10.28 -1.20
C SER A 69 -10.21 -10.91 -2.51
N GLY A 70 -10.95 -10.68 -3.59
CA GLY A 70 -10.59 -11.27 -4.88
C GLY A 70 -9.28 -10.73 -5.41
N MET A 71 -9.10 -9.41 -5.35
CA MET A 71 -7.87 -8.80 -5.81
C MET A 71 -6.69 -9.23 -4.94
N ILE A 72 -6.88 -9.26 -3.64
CA ILE A 72 -5.82 -9.68 -2.73
C ILE A 72 -5.44 -11.13 -3.00
N ALA A 73 -6.42 -12.00 -3.21
CA ALA A 73 -6.14 -13.40 -3.48
C ALA A 73 -5.39 -13.59 -4.79
N GLN A 74 -5.77 -12.85 -5.82
CA GLN A 74 -5.08 -12.97 -7.10
C GLN A 74 -3.64 -12.50 -7.02
N LEU A 75 -3.43 -11.39 -6.35
CA LEU A 75 -2.09 -10.85 -6.23
C LEU A 75 -1.24 -11.76 -5.36
N ALA A 76 -1.82 -12.28 -4.28
CA ALA A 76 -1.10 -13.20 -3.41
C ALA A 76 -0.66 -14.45 -4.17
N ALA A 77 -1.53 -14.98 -5.00
CA ALA A 77 -1.19 -16.16 -5.78
C ALA A 77 -0.01 -15.88 -6.70
N LYS A 78 0.03 -14.72 -7.30
CA LYS A 78 1.14 -14.36 -8.17
C LYS A 78 2.46 -14.25 -7.41
N MET A 79 2.39 -13.93 -6.14
CA MET A 79 3.57 -13.73 -5.32
C MET A 79 3.94 -14.96 -4.49
N GLY A 80 3.16 -16.01 -4.59
CA GLY A 80 3.42 -17.19 -3.78
C GLY A 80 3.07 -17.01 -2.32
N LEU A 81 2.13 -16.14 -2.01
CA LEU A 81 1.71 -15.86 -0.65
C LEU A 81 0.26 -16.26 -0.45
N THR A 82 -0.12 -16.44 0.81
CA THR A 82 -1.54 -16.54 1.11
C THR A 82 -2.15 -15.15 1.10
N PRO A 83 -3.47 -15.04 0.91
CA PRO A 83 -4.09 -13.73 0.97
C PRO A 83 -3.87 -13.01 2.29
N GLN A 84 -3.84 -13.76 3.40
CA GLN A 84 -3.59 -13.16 4.69
C GLN A 84 -2.18 -12.63 4.82
N GLU A 85 -1.22 -13.37 4.30
CA GLU A 85 0.16 -12.91 4.33
C GLU A 85 0.32 -11.64 3.51
N LEU A 86 -0.31 -11.61 2.35
CA LEU A 86 -0.22 -10.42 1.53
C LEU A 86 -0.88 -9.23 2.22
N ALA A 87 -2.05 -9.43 2.81
CA ALA A 87 -2.73 -8.33 3.49
C ALA A 87 -1.89 -7.79 4.63
N GLN A 88 -1.22 -8.66 5.38
CA GLN A 88 -0.35 -8.21 6.45
C GLN A 88 0.83 -7.41 5.93
N LYS A 89 1.43 -7.88 4.85
CA LYS A 89 2.57 -7.19 4.27
C LYS A 89 2.15 -5.85 3.67
N LEU A 90 1.00 -5.81 3.04
CA LEU A 90 0.50 -4.55 2.49
C LEU A 90 0.19 -3.56 3.60
N ALA A 91 -0.36 -4.03 4.71
CA ALA A 91 -0.65 -3.14 5.83
C ALA A 91 0.63 -2.47 6.34
N GLN A 92 1.75 -3.16 6.25
CA GLN A 92 3.01 -2.60 6.69
C GLN A 92 3.69 -1.78 5.60
N ALA A 93 3.47 -2.13 4.35
CA ALA A 93 4.18 -1.51 3.23
C ALA A 93 3.49 -0.26 2.69
N LEU A 94 2.16 -0.22 2.75
CA LEU A 94 1.43 0.89 2.15
C LEU A 94 1.76 2.25 2.75
N PRO A 95 1.76 2.40 4.09
CA PRO A 95 2.02 3.74 4.62
C PRO A 95 3.37 4.33 4.20
N PRO A 96 4.50 3.61 4.37
CA PRO A 96 5.75 4.21 3.96
C PRO A 96 5.88 4.35 2.45
N ALA A 97 5.26 3.46 1.68
CA ALA A 97 5.36 3.55 0.23
C ALA A 97 4.65 4.79 -0.29
N ILE A 98 3.44 5.03 0.21
CA ILE A 98 2.71 6.22 -0.20
C ILE A 98 3.43 7.48 0.27
N ASP A 99 3.96 7.45 1.48
CA ASP A 99 4.68 8.59 2.02
C ASP A 99 5.88 8.94 1.14
N LYS A 100 6.61 7.93 0.69
CA LYS A 100 7.74 8.16 -0.18
C LYS A 100 7.36 8.69 -1.54
N LEU A 101 6.19 8.34 -2.03
CA LEU A 101 5.72 8.79 -3.32
C LEU A 101 5.14 10.20 -3.27
N THR A 102 4.95 10.73 -2.07
CA THR A 102 4.35 12.04 -1.91
C THR A 102 5.21 12.91 -1.01
N PRO A 103 6.46 13.17 -1.41
CA PRO A 103 7.35 13.96 -0.58
C PRO A 103 6.77 15.35 -0.40
N GLY A 104 6.91 15.89 0.79
CA GLY A 104 6.38 17.20 1.08
C GLY A 104 4.87 17.25 1.21
N GLY A 105 4.22 16.09 1.23
CA GLY A 105 2.78 16.04 1.40
C GLY A 105 2.00 16.32 0.14
N ALA A 106 2.63 16.18 -1.03
CA ALA A 106 1.94 16.48 -2.28
C ALA A 106 1.84 15.24 -3.15
N ILE A 107 0.68 15.01 -3.74
CA ILE A 107 0.50 13.91 -4.68
C ILE A 107 1.18 14.28 -5.99
N PRO A 108 2.01 13.38 -6.55
CA PRO A 108 2.69 13.70 -7.80
C PRO A 108 1.70 13.91 -8.92
N ALA A 109 2.08 14.74 -9.85
CA ALA A 109 1.27 14.93 -11.02
C ALA A 109 1.12 13.57 -11.72
N LYS A 110 -0.13 13.38 -12.27
CA LYS A 110 -0.40 12.19 -12.85
C LYS A 110 0.44 12.04 -13.99
N SER A 111 1.23 11.29 -14.09
CA SER A 111 1.99 11.21 -15.03
C SER A 111 1.75 10.71 -15.97
N ALA A 112 1.48 10.88 -15.96
CA ALA A 112 1.39 10.52 -16.84
C ALA A 112 2.01 9.94 -17.32
#